data_0debb2c364df28e20daf9b3ea6e9e49e
#
_entry.id   0debb2c364df28e20daf9b3ea6e9e49e
#
_cell.length_a   1.000
_cell.length_b   1.000
_cell.length_c   1.000
_cell.angle_alpha   90.00
_cell.angle_beta   90.00
_cell.angle_gamma   90.00
#
_symmetry.space_group_name_H-M   'P 1'
#
loop_
_entity.id
_entity.type
_entity.pdbx_description
1 polymer ?
#
loop_
_entity_poly.entity_id
_entity_poly.type
_entity_poly.pdbx_seq_one_letter_code
_entity_poly.pdbx_strand_id
1 'polypeptide(L)'
;VPANFPGAGRRVYPGFLQHAGFVAMNPNRHLNSHYDYFKDLIKGDDASAEQHRQFYDEYNAVLDMDADYYLETIATVFQEFKLVKGTWDVKSETGEIERVRPQDIEGCGLLTIEGELDDISGSGQTKAALKLCSSIEAQDKNHYEVKGAGHYGIFSGRRWREKVYPEVKAFIQSHQKAISRTAKKSSKTKDGAGSNSVGRRRAEA
;
A
#
# COMPACT_ATOMS: atom_id res chain seq x y z
N VAL A 1 7.94 -22.65 -17.75
CA VAL A 1 9.34 -22.22 -17.98
C VAL A 1 10.01 -23.24 -18.89
N PRO A 2 10.66 -22.81 -20.00
CA PRO A 2 11.37 -23.72 -20.92
C PRO A 2 12.51 -24.49 -20.26
N ALA A 3 12.87 -25.66 -20.85
CA ALA A 3 13.80 -26.61 -20.27
C ALA A 3 15.24 -26.10 -20.07
N ASN A 4 15.62 -25.05 -20.81
CA ASN A 4 16.96 -24.45 -20.76
C ASN A 4 17.12 -23.29 -19.75
N PHE A 5 16.06 -23.01 -18.97
CA PHE A 5 16.10 -21.96 -17.95
C PHE A 5 15.94 -22.53 -16.54
N PRO A 6 16.49 -21.86 -15.52
CA PRO A 6 16.20 -22.21 -14.13
C PRO A 6 14.70 -22.24 -13.85
N GLY A 7 14.21 -23.27 -13.15
CA GLY A 7 12.80 -23.48 -12.89
C GLY A 7 12.03 -24.12 -14.06
N ALA A 8 12.72 -24.84 -14.95
CA ALA A 8 12.11 -25.59 -16.03
C ALA A 8 10.93 -26.44 -15.55
N GLY A 9 9.86 -26.48 -16.33
CA GLY A 9 8.61 -27.20 -16.01
C GLY A 9 7.66 -26.47 -15.06
N ARG A 10 8.05 -25.36 -14.42
CA ARG A 10 7.13 -24.55 -13.60
C ARG A 10 6.12 -23.86 -14.50
N ARG A 11 4.86 -23.85 -14.04
CA ARG A 11 3.77 -23.10 -14.69
C ARG A 11 3.86 -21.64 -14.27
N VAL A 12 3.88 -20.74 -15.26
CA VAL A 12 3.97 -19.30 -15.01
C VAL A 12 2.96 -18.54 -15.87
N TYR A 13 2.52 -17.38 -15.36
CA TYR A 13 1.93 -16.34 -16.20
C TYR A 13 3.09 -15.47 -16.73
N PRO A 14 3.42 -15.58 -18.03
CA PRO A 14 4.63 -14.96 -18.56
C PRO A 14 4.62 -13.44 -18.49
N GLY A 15 5.76 -12.85 -18.14
CA GLY A 15 5.91 -11.38 -18.03
C GLY A 15 5.55 -10.65 -19.31
N PHE A 16 5.87 -11.20 -20.49
CA PHE A 16 5.53 -10.58 -21.76
C PHE A 16 4.01 -10.50 -22.00
N LEU A 17 3.22 -11.48 -21.54
CA LEU A 17 1.75 -11.42 -21.62
C LEU A 17 1.17 -10.41 -20.64
N GLN A 18 1.74 -10.31 -19.43
CA GLN A 18 1.35 -9.29 -18.47
C GLN A 18 1.61 -7.89 -19.03
N HIS A 19 2.80 -7.66 -19.57
CA HIS A 19 3.18 -6.41 -20.20
C HIS A 19 2.27 -6.05 -21.39
N ALA A 20 1.98 -7.02 -22.27
CA ALA A 20 1.05 -6.82 -23.39
C ALA A 20 -0.35 -6.39 -22.88
N GLY A 21 -0.83 -6.97 -21.78
CA GLY A 21 -2.08 -6.57 -21.14
C GLY A 21 -2.04 -5.12 -20.62
N PHE A 22 -0.97 -4.71 -19.96
CA PHE A 22 -0.81 -3.34 -19.48
C PHE A 22 -0.78 -2.31 -20.63
N VAL A 23 -0.07 -2.59 -21.71
CA VAL A 23 -0.04 -1.72 -22.88
C VAL A 23 -1.43 -1.64 -23.54
N ALA A 24 -2.14 -2.77 -23.62
CA ALA A 24 -3.47 -2.83 -24.23
C ALA A 24 -4.55 -2.07 -23.46
N MET A 25 -4.39 -1.84 -22.16
CA MET A 25 -5.33 -1.03 -21.38
C MET A 25 -5.36 0.44 -21.83
N ASN A 26 -4.23 1.00 -22.27
CA ASN A 26 -4.16 2.39 -22.70
C ASN A 26 -3.11 2.61 -23.81
N PRO A 27 -3.30 2.03 -25.02
CA PRO A 27 -2.30 2.02 -26.07
C PRO A 27 -1.94 3.43 -26.57
N ASN A 28 -2.90 4.33 -26.64
CA ASN A 28 -2.68 5.70 -27.11
C ASN A 28 -1.75 6.48 -26.16
N ARG A 29 -1.82 6.22 -24.86
CA ARG A 29 -0.93 6.84 -23.88
C ARG A 29 0.52 6.44 -24.12
N HIS A 30 0.77 5.16 -24.37
CA HIS A 30 2.10 4.65 -24.66
C HIS A 30 2.65 5.20 -25.98
N LEU A 31 1.83 5.21 -27.04
CA LEU A 31 2.21 5.80 -28.33
C LEU A 31 2.57 7.27 -28.20
N ASN A 32 1.75 8.07 -27.53
CA ASN A 32 2.00 9.48 -27.32
C ASN A 32 3.27 9.70 -26.48
N SER A 33 3.47 8.92 -25.45
CA SER A 33 4.67 9.00 -24.59
C SER A 33 5.96 8.73 -25.39
N HIS A 34 5.98 7.70 -26.23
CA HIS A 34 7.12 7.42 -27.10
C HIS A 34 7.33 8.49 -28.18
N TYR A 35 6.24 9.08 -28.71
CA TYR A 35 6.34 10.19 -29.64
C TYR A 35 6.90 11.45 -28.96
N ASP A 36 6.52 11.74 -27.72
CA ASP A 36 7.09 12.84 -26.94
C ASP A 36 8.57 12.60 -26.67
N TYR A 37 8.97 11.38 -26.29
CA TYR A 37 10.38 11.00 -26.14
C TYR A 37 11.19 11.27 -27.42
N PHE A 38 10.68 10.90 -28.58
CA PHE A 38 11.31 11.18 -29.85
C PHE A 38 11.50 12.69 -30.08
N LYS A 39 10.50 13.52 -29.72
CA LYS A 39 10.62 14.98 -29.81
C LYS A 39 11.66 15.54 -28.85
N ASP A 40 11.77 15.00 -27.65
CA ASP A 40 12.75 15.43 -26.66
C ASP A 40 14.17 15.13 -27.12
N LEU A 41 14.40 13.96 -27.72
CA LEU A 41 15.68 13.64 -28.36
C LEU A 41 16.06 14.62 -29.49
N ILE A 42 15.12 14.97 -30.36
CA ILE A 42 15.37 15.95 -31.45
C ILE A 42 15.69 17.33 -30.91
N LYS A 43 15.06 17.76 -29.82
CA LYS A 43 15.28 19.04 -29.16
C LYS A 43 16.57 19.11 -28.34
N GLY A 44 17.19 17.96 -28.06
CA GLY A 44 18.32 17.86 -27.15
C GLY A 44 17.95 18.04 -25.68
N ASP A 45 16.69 17.72 -25.31
CA ASP A 45 16.24 17.67 -23.91
C ASP A 45 16.62 16.32 -23.29
N ASP A 46 17.90 16.18 -22.99
CA ASP A 46 18.45 14.94 -22.45
C ASP A 46 17.84 14.56 -21.09
N ALA A 47 17.42 15.53 -20.29
CA ALA A 47 16.84 15.27 -18.98
C ALA A 47 15.46 14.62 -19.09
N SER A 48 14.57 15.13 -19.96
CA SER A 48 13.26 14.54 -20.21
C SER A 48 13.37 13.17 -20.89
N ALA A 49 14.29 13.06 -21.86
CA ALA A 49 14.56 11.80 -22.55
C ALA A 49 15.06 10.71 -21.59
N GLU A 50 15.96 11.02 -20.67
CA GLU A 50 16.46 10.07 -19.67
C GLU A 50 15.39 9.66 -18.67
N GLN A 51 14.53 10.57 -18.22
CA GLN A 51 13.38 10.22 -17.35
C GLN A 51 12.42 9.26 -18.04
N HIS A 52 12.14 9.47 -19.34
CA HIS A 52 11.31 8.58 -20.13
C HIS A 52 11.93 7.18 -20.23
N ARG A 53 13.23 7.12 -20.54
CA ARG A 53 13.97 5.85 -20.65
C ARG A 53 13.95 5.08 -19.34
N GLN A 54 14.27 5.71 -18.22
CA GLN A 54 14.24 5.08 -16.89
C GLN A 54 12.86 4.55 -16.54
N PHE A 55 11.81 5.34 -16.80
CA PHE A 55 10.45 4.89 -16.56
C PHE A 55 10.10 3.63 -17.36
N TYR A 56 10.43 3.61 -18.67
CA TYR A 56 10.11 2.45 -19.50
C TYR A 56 11.03 1.26 -19.27
N ASP A 57 12.27 1.46 -18.86
CA ASP A 57 13.14 0.36 -18.44
C ASP A 57 12.51 -0.41 -17.25
N GLU A 58 12.01 0.31 -16.25
CA GLU A 58 11.29 -0.30 -15.11
C GLU A 58 9.93 -0.88 -15.52
N TYR A 59 9.16 -0.14 -16.30
CA TYR A 59 7.83 -0.57 -16.77
C TYR A 59 7.88 -1.86 -17.60
N ASN A 60 8.93 -2.05 -18.39
CA ASN A 60 9.12 -3.23 -19.22
C ASN A 60 9.74 -4.41 -18.44
N ALA A 61 10.31 -4.19 -17.27
CA ALA A 61 10.97 -5.21 -16.45
C ALA A 61 9.97 -6.11 -15.70
N VAL A 62 8.94 -6.61 -16.40
CA VAL A 62 7.91 -7.48 -15.83
C VAL A 62 8.43 -8.91 -15.74
N LEU A 63 8.44 -9.46 -14.52
CA LEU A 63 8.85 -10.84 -14.26
C LEU A 63 7.71 -11.83 -14.49
N ASP A 64 8.08 -13.07 -14.80
CA ASP A 64 7.11 -14.17 -14.78
C ASP A 64 6.52 -14.35 -13.39
N MET A 65 5.21 -14.51 -13.33
CA MET A 65 4.49 -14.76 -12.08
C MET A 65 4.13 -16.25 -11.98
N ASP A 66 4.18 -16.81 -10.79
CA ASP A 66 3.69 -18.16 -10.55
C ASP A 66 2.21 -18.28 -10.97
N ALA A 67 1.88 -19.31 -11.73
CA ALA A 67 0.54 -19.44 -12.30
C ALA A 67 -0.54 -19.70 -11.24
N ASP A 68 -0.22 -20.47 -10.21
CA ASP A 68 -1.18 -20.80 -9.16
C ASP A 68 -1.43 -19.57 -8.28
N TYR A 69 -0.40 -18.80 -7.97
CA TYR A 69 -0.54 -17.50 -7.30
C TYR A 69 -1.43 -16.53 -8.10
N TYR A 70 -1.20 -16.42 -9.42
CA TYR A 70 -2.03 -15.56 -10.27
C TYR A 70 -3.50 -15.99 -10.27
N LEU A 71 -3.76 -17.28 -10.49
CA LEU A 71 -5.11 -17.81 -10.55
C LEU A 71 -5.84 -17.70 -9.20
N GLU A 72 -5.15 -17.97 -8.10
CA GLU A 72 -5.70 -17.79 -6.76
C GLU A 72 -6.03 -16.32 -6.47
N THR A 73 -5.15 -15.41 -6.87
CA THR A 73 -5.40 -13.96 -6.74
C THR A 73 -6.65 -13.54 -7.52
N ILE A 74 -6.76 -13.96 -8.78
CA ILE A 74 -7.94 -13.64 -9.60
C ILE A 74 -9.21 -14.21 -8.98
N ALA A 75 -9.20 -15.47 -8.56
CA ALA A 75 -10.36 -16.09 -7.91
C ALA A 75 -10.74 -15.35 -6.62
N THR A 76 -9.79 -15.16 -5.71
CA THR A 76 -10.02 -14.60 -4.38
C THR A 76 -10.49 -13.14 -4.42
N VAL A 77 -9.81 -12.32 -5.24
CA VAL A 77 -10.02 -10.87 -5.24
C VAL A 77 -11.11 -10.44 -6.21
N PHE A 78 -11.09 -10.96 -7.46
CA PHE A 78 -11.91 -10.43 -8.54
C PHE A 78 -13.15 -11.25 -8.89
N GLN A 79 -13.20 -12.54 -8.54
CA GLN A 79 -14.34 -13.40 -8.81
C GLN A 79 -15.19 -13.65 -7.56
N GLU A 80 -14.56 -14.03 -6.47
CA GLU A 80 -15.23 -14.40 -5.24
C GLU A 80 -15.39 -13.24 -4.25
N PHE A 81 -14.55 -12.19 -4.37
CA PHE A 81 -14.56 -11.00 -3.50
C PHE A 81 -14.43 -11.35 -2.02
N LYS A 82 -13.56 -12.32 -1.69
CA LYS A 82 -13.50 -12.92 -0.35
C LYS A 82 -13.25 -11.92 0.77
N LEU A 83 -12.36 -10.95 0.55
CA LEU A 83 -12.04 -9.92 1.55
C LEU A 83 -13.29 -9.10 1.92
N VAL A 84 -13.98 -8.58 0.90
CA VAL A 84 -15.15 -7.71 1.09
C VAL A 84 -16.32 -8.47 1.70
N LYS A 85 -16.47 -9.76 1.33
CA LYS A 85 -17.51 -10.66 1.88
C LYS A 85 -17.16 -11.21 3.26
N GLY A 86 -15.92 -11.03 3.75
CA GLY A 86 -15.45 -11.58 5.02
C GLY A 86 -15.38 -13.12 5.01
N THR A 87 -15.11 -13.72 3.84
CA THR A 87 -15.03 -15.17 3.65
C THR A 87 -13.64 -15.66 3.25
N TRP A 88 -12.63 -14.79 3.38
CA TRP A 88 -11.25 -15.16 3.04
C TRP A 88 -10.59 -15.89 4.19
N ASP A 89 -10.31 -17.17 3.96
CA ASP A 89 -9.55 -18.01 4.87
C ASP A 89 -8.13 -18.18 4.34
N VAL A 90 -7.14 -18.09 5.21
CA VAL A 90 -5.73 -18.31 4.93
C VAL A 90 -5.19 -19.42 5.82
N LYS A 91 -4.15 -20.09 5.36
CA LYS A 91 -3.45 -21.09 6.14
C LYS A 91 -2.31 -20.44 6.89
N SER A 92 -2.29 -20.55 8.22
CA SER A 92 -1.21 -20.05 9.05
C SER A 92 0.08 -20.86 8.87
N GLU A 93 1.18 -20.39 9.42
CA GLU A 93 2.45 -21.12 9.43
C GLU A 93 2.36 -22.47 10.14
N THR A 94 1.48 -22.60 11.13
CA THR A 94 1.19 -23.84 11.86
C THR A 94 0.30 -24.80 11.08
N GLY A 95 -0.27 -24.35 9.96
CA GLY A 95 -1.17 -25.12 9.10
C GLY A 95 -2.65 -25.01 9.48
N GLU A 96 -2.99 -24.22 10.48
CA GLU A 96 -4.38 -23.94 10.87
C GLU A 96 -5.04 -22.97 9.88
N ILE A 97 -6.36 -23.10 9.74
CA ILE A 97 -7.15 -22.20 8.89
C ILE A 97 -7.60 -21.00 9.73
N GLU A 98 -7.23 -19.82 9.29
CA GLU A 98 -7.57 -18.57 9.95
C GLU A 98 -8.37 -17.66 9.00
N ARG A 99 -9.43 -17.04 9.53
CA ARG A 99 -10.23 -16.06 8.79
C ARG A 99 -9.50 -14.70 8.76
N VAL A 100 -9.34 -14.12 7.57
CA VAL A 100 -8.88 -12.73 7.43
C VAL A 100 -9.96 -11.78 7.95
N ARG A 101 -9.63 -10.97 8.94
CA ARG A 101 -10.57 -10.12 9.67
C ARG A 101 -10.06 -8.67 9.75
N PRO A 102 -10.26 -7.82 8.71
CA PRO A 102 -9.85 -6.42 8.73
C PRO A 102 -10.48 -5.63 9.88
N GLN A 103 -11.66 -6.05 10.35
CA GLN A 103 -12.34 -5.44 11.49
C GLN A 103 -11.59 -5.58 12.81
N ASP A 104 -10.65 -6.52 12.92
CA ASP A 104 -9.85 -6.70 14.13
C ASP A 104 -8.61 -5.77 14.19
N ILE A 105 -8.37 -4.99 13.13
CA ILE A 105 -7.30 -3.99 13.13
C ILE A 105 -7.70 -2.83 14.03
N GLU A 106 -6.91 -2.60 15.07
CA GLU A 106 -7.11 -1.54 16.07
C GLU A 106 -5.78 -0.89 16.47
N GLY A 107 -5.82 0.24 17.18
CA GLY A 107 -4.64 0.90 17.72
C GLY A 107 -3.71 1.54 16.69
N CYS A 108 -4.19 1.78 15.47
CA CYS A 108 -3.43 2.43 14.41
C CYS A 108 -4.29 3.45 13.64
N GLY A 109 -3.64 4.37 12.95
CA GLY A 109 -4.31 5.25 12.00
C GLY A 109 -4.37 4.64 10.60
N LEU A 110 -5.45 4.90 9.86
CA LEU A 110 -5.64 4.44 8.49
C LEU A 110 -5.84 5.64 7.55
N LEU A 111 -4.86 5.90 6.70
CA LEU A 111 -4.98 6.85 5.60
C LEU A 111 -5.04 6.09 4.27
N THR A 112 -6.10 6.32 3.49
CA THR A 112 -6.23 5.80 2.13
C THR A 112 -6.12 6.95 1.12
N ILE A 113 -5.42 6.70 0.01
CA ILE A 113 -5.18 7.70 -1.03
C ILE A 113 -5.49 7.06 -2.39
N GLU A 114 -6.24 7.78 -3.22
CA GLU A 114 -6.55 7.35 -4.59
C GLU A 114 -6.55 8.54 -5.54
N GLY A 115 -6.31 8.27 -6.83
CA GLY A 115 -6.41 9.28 -7.88
C GLY A 115 -7.85 9.38 -8.41
N GLU A 116 -8.35 10.61 -8.63
CA GLU A 116 -9.68 10.82 -9.21
C GLU A 116 -9.83 10.17 -10.59
N LEU A 117 -8.74 10.15 -11.38
CA LEU A 117 -8.69 9.60 -12.73
C LEU A 117 -7.93 8.27 -12.79
N ASP A 118 -7.94 7.52 -11.67
CA ASP A 118 -7.32 6.20 -11.61
C ASP A 118 -8.19 5.19 -12.40
N ASP A 119 -7.68 4.79 -13.54
CA ASP A 119 -8.31 3.84 -14.46
C ASP A 119 -7.88 2.38 -14.20
N ILE A 120 -6.99 2.16 -13.25
CA ILE A 120 -6.52 0.82 -12.84
C ILE A 120 -7.26 0.33 -11.61
N SER A 121 -7.21 1.10 -10.51
CA SER A 121 -7.89 0.72 -9.26
C SER A 121 -9.33 1.20 -9.20
N GLY A 122 -9.66 2.27 -9.90
CA GLY A 122 -10.97 2.91 -9.85
C GLY A 122 -11.21 3.73 -8.58
N SER A 123 -11.93 4.85 -8.72
CA SER A 123 -12.27 5.71 -7.58
C SER A 123 -13.19 4.98 -6.59
N GLY A 124 -12.91 5.09 -5.30
CA GLY A 124 -13.66 4.47 -4.21
C GLY A 124 -13.14 3.10 -3.77
N GLN A 125 -12.26 2.46 -4.51
CA GLN A 125 -11.75 1.12 -4.18
C GLN A 125 -10.91 1.16 -2.88
N THR A 126 -9.94 2.07 -2.78
CA THR A 126 -9.14 2.19 -1.56
C THR A 126 -9.94 2.76 -0.39
N LYS A 127 -10.91 3.65 -0.67
CA LYS A 127 -11.83 4.18 0.34
C LYS A 127 -12.64 3.10 1.04
N ALA A 128 -12.95 2.01 0.36
CA ALA A 128 -13.70 0.89 0.92
C ALA A 128 -13.01 0.27 2.15
N ALA A 129 -11.68 0.34 2.24
CA ALA A 129 -10.91 -0.16 3.39
C ALA A 129 -11.33 0.49 4.72
N LEU A 130 -11.77 1.76 4.70
CA LEU A 130 -12.24 2.47 5.89
C LEU A 130 -13.46 1.79 6.53
N LYS A 131 -14.29 1.11 5.74
CA LYS A 131 -15.45 0.36 6.22
C LYS A 131 -15.06 -1.02 6.72
N LEU A 132 -14.09 -1.67 6.06
CA LEU A 132 -13.62 -2.99 6.45
C LEU A 132 -12.89 -2.97 7.80
N CYS A 133 -12.05 -1.96 8.04
CA CYS A 133 -11.33 -1.77 9.30
C CYS A 133 -12.20 -1.05 10.33
N SER A 134 -13.30 -1.69 10.75
CA SER A 134 -14.35 -1.04 11.56
C SER A 134 -13.91 -0.69 12.98
N SER A 135 -12.96 -1.41 13.58
CA SER A 135 -12.45 -1.15 14.92
C SER A 135 -11.45 0.00 15.04
N ILE A 136 -10.99 0.53 13.91
CA ILE A 136 -10.22 1.78 13.94
C ILE A 136 -11.19 2.93 14.21
N GLU A 137 -10.87 3.81 15.16
CA GLU A 137 -11.69 4.96 15.52
C GLU A 137 -11.88 5.91 14.33
N ALA A 138 -13.05 6.53 14.21
CA ALA A 138 -13.39 7.40 13.10
C ALA A 138 -12.42 8.59 12.92
N GLN A 139 -11.89 9.11 14.02
CA GLN A 139 -10.90 10.20 14.06
C GLN A 139 -9.52 9.80 13.56
N ASP A 140 -9.22 8.48 13.55
CA ASP A 140 -7.95 7.91 13.10
C ASP A 140 -8.05 7.36 11.67
N LYS A 141 -9.19 7.58 11.00
CA LYS A 141 -9.43 7.23 9.60
C LYS A 141 -9.46 8.47 8.73
N ASN A 142 -8.74 8.47 7.62
CA ASN A 142 -8.83 9.52 6.63
C ASN A 142 -8.76 8.96 5.22
N HIS A 143 -9.39 9.67 4.28
CA HIS A 143 -9.36 9.35 2.86
C HIS A 143 -9.06 10.62 2.07
N TYR A 144 -8.09 10.52 1.17
CA TYR A 144 -7.69 11.62 0.30
C TYR A 144 -7.77 11.23 -1.17
N GLU A 145 -8.72 11.82 -1.90
CA GLU A 145 -8.83 11.71 -3.34
C GLU A 145 -8.03 12.82 -4.02
N VAL A 146 -7.04 12.47 -4.83
CA VAL A 146 -6.14 13.42 -5.50
C VAL A 146 -6.73 13.84 -6.83
N LYS A 147 -7.25 15.06 -6.88
CA LYS A 147 -7.90 15.62 -8.07
C LYS A 147 -6.98 15.67 -9.29
N GLY A 148 -7.49 15.19 -10.42
CA GLY A 148 -6.80 15.14 -11.71
C GLY A 148 -5.61 14.18 -11.76
N ALA A 149 -5.42 13.32 -10.75
CA ALA A 149 -4.35 12.31 -10.75
C ALA A 149 -4.88 10.96 -11.26
N GLY A 150 -4.10 10.32 -12.13
CA GLY A 150 -4.23 8.89 -12.43
C GLY A 150 -3.41 8.06 -11.45
N HIS A 151 -3.38 6.75 -11.68
CA HIS A 151 -2.76 5.75 -10.80
C HIS A 151 -1.34 6.11 -10.34
N TYR A 152 -0.44 6.43 -11.26
CA TYR A 152 0.95 6.78 -10.94
C TYR A 152 1.13 8.21 -10.41
N GLY A 153 0.16 9.10 -10.68
CA GLY A 153 0.23 10.51 -10.30
C GLY A 153 0.18 10.77 -8.80
N ILE A 154 -0.22 9.78 -8.00
CA ILE A 154 -0.26 9.86 -6.54
C ILE A 154 1.05 9.45 -5.86
N PHE A 155 2.02 8.89 -6.61
CA PHE A 155 3.27 8.37 -6.03
C PHE A 155 4.50 9.20 -6.41
N SER A 156 4.45 10.01 -7.46
CA SER A 156 5.60 10.73 -7.98
C SER A 156 5.28 12.08 -8.61
N GLY A 157 6.34 12.83 -8.97
CA GLY A 157 6.22 14.09 -9.67
C GLY A 157 5.71 15.25 -8.81
N ARG A 158 5.22 16.30 -9.47
CA ARG A 158 4.78 17.54 -8.81
C ARG A 158 3.58 17.32 -7.89
N ARG A 159 2.57 16.53 -8.34
CA ARG A 159 1.37 16.26 -7.52
C ARG A 159 1.71 15.57 -6.22
N TRP A 160 2.59 14.56 -6.26
CA TRP A 160 3.08 13.93 -5.04
C TRP A 160 3.69 14.97 -4.09
N ARG A 161 4.66 15.76 -4.56
CA ARG A 161 5.37 16.73 -3.71
C ARG A 161 4.48 17.81 -3.13
N GLU A 162 3.53 18.33 -3.93
CA GLU A 162 2.74 19.50 -3.56
C GLU A 162 1.40 19.16 -2.90
N LYS A 163 0.85 17.97 -3.15
CA LYS A 163 -0.50 17.60 -2.71
C LYS A 163 -0.52 16.38 -1.81
N VAL A 164 0.10 15.28 -2.22
CA VAL A 164 -0.02 14.01 -1.52
C VAL A 164 0.92 13.93 -0.31
N TYR A 165 2.20 14.24 -0.52
CA TYR A 165 3.19 14.19 0.55
C TYR A 165 2.86 15.05 1.78
N PRO A 166 2.37 16.30 1.65
CA PRO A 166 1.95 17.10 2.80
C PRO A 166 0.86 16.43 3.63
N GLU A 167 -0.15 15.82 2.98
CA GLU A 167 -1.25 15.10 3.65
C GLU A 167 -0.73 13.87 4.40
N VAL A 168 0.09 13.04 3.73
CA VAL A 168 0.74 11.88 4.36
C VAL A 168 1.57 12.29 5.57
N LYS A 169 2.39 13.35 5.43
CA LYS A 169 3.23 13.86 6.50
C LYS A 169 2.40 14.37 7.67
N ALA A 170 1.34 15.13 7.40
CA ALA A 170 0.45 15.66 8.44
C ALA A 170 -0.25 14.53 9.20
N PHE A 171 -0.75 13.52 8.48
CA PHE A 171 -1.38 12.34 9.07
C PHE A 171 -0.39 11.56 9.97
N ILE A 172 0.81 11.26 9.50
CA ILE A 172 1.84 10.60 10.31
C ILE A 172 2.17 11.40 11.57
N GLN A 173 2.37 12.72 11.42
CA GLN A 173 2.72 13.58 12.55
C GLN A 173 1.61 13.68 13.60
N SER A 174 0.34 13.68 13.18
CA SER A 174 -0.80 13.71 14.11
C SER A 174 -0.86 12.47 14.99
N HIS A 175 -0.62 11.29 14.41
CA HIS A 175 -0.62 10.01 15.13
C HIS A 175 0.62 9.81 16.01
N GLN A 176 1.80 10.25 15.59
CA GLN A 176 3.01 10.23 16.42
C GLN A 176 2.86 11.08 17.70
N LYS A 177 2.21 12.23 17.60
CA LYS A 177 1.94 13.08 18.79
C LYS A 177 0.97 12.43 19.77
N ALA A 178 -0.01 11.68 19.29
CA ALA A 178 -0.95 10.95 20.14
C ALA A 178 -0.25 9.84 20.92
N ILE A 179 0.58 9.05 20.29
CA ILE A 179 1.38 7.99 20.93
C ILE A 179 2.29 8.56 22.02
N SER A 180 3.00 9.68 21.77
CA SER A 180 3.86 10.34 22.74
C SER A 180 3.10 10.82 24.00
N ARG A 181 1.85 11.25 23.86
CA ARG A 181 1.02 11.69 24.99
C ARG A 181 0.54 10.52 25.84
N THR A 182 0.21 9.40 25.22
CA THR A 182 -0.25 8.18 25.94
C THR A 182 0.89 7.54 26.70
N ALA A 183 2.09 7.46 26.13
CA ALA A 183 3.29 6.97 26.80
C ALA A 183 3.69 7.83 28.00
N LYS A 184 3.62 9.17 27.89
CA LYS A 184 3.87 10.09 29.03
C LYS A 184 2.82 9.98 30.14
N LYS A 185 1.58 9.62 29.83
CA LYS A 185 0.51 9.46 30.82
C LYS A 185 0.65 8.15 31.58
N SER A 186 1.10 7.06 30.93
CA SER A 186 1.34 5.77 31.57
C SER A 186 2.60 5.76 32.45
N SER A 187 3.65 6.52 32.12
CA SER A 187 4.84 6.64 32.95
C SER A 187 4.59 7.46 34.24
N LYS A 188 3.77 8.52 34.16
CA LYS A 188 3.40 9.31 35.33
C LYS A 188 2.52 8.56 36.35
N THR A 189 1.73 7.57 35.91
CA THR A 189 0.91 6.75 36.79
C THR A 189 1.71 5.65 37.52
N LYS A 190 2.87 5.24 36.99
CA LYS A 190 3.74 4.26 37.62
C LYS A 190 4.66 4.86 38.70
N ASP A 191 5.04 6.13 38.57
CA ASP A 191 5.90 6.80 39.55
C ASP A 191 5.14 7.33 40.80
N GLY A 192 3.80 7.32 40.77
CA GLY A 192 2.93 7.76 41.86
C GLY A 192 2.53 6.67 42.88
N ALA A 193 2.90 5.39 42.65
CA ALA A 193 2.45 4.27 43.48
C ALA A 193 3.56 3.68 44.41
N GLY A 194 4.68 4.37 44.55
CA GLY A 194 5.86 3.85 45.27
C GLY A 194 6.39 4.76 46.35
N SER A 195 5.59 5.27 47.27
CA SER A 195 6.10 5.79 48.54
C SER A 195 5.00 5.82 49.60
N ASN A 196 4.80 4.71 50.30
CA ASN A 196 4.35 4.70 51.68
C ASN A 196 4.47 3.28 52.25
N SER A 197 5.45 3.04 53.05
CA SER A 197 5.42 2.28 54.31
C SER A 197 6.79 1.69 54.65
N VAL A 198 7.59 2.43 55.37
CA VAL A 198 8.57 1.83 56.29
C VAL A 198 8.22 2.38 57.65
N GLY A 199 7.34 1.68 58.33
CA GLY A 199 7.04 1.84 59.76
C GLY A 199 8.15 1.19 60.59
N ARG A 200 8.81 1.97 61.40
CA ARG A 200 9.70 1.58 62.52
C ARG A 200 9.00 0.56 63.40
N ARG A 201 9.65 -0.56 63.68
CA ARG A 201 9.55 -1.24 64.98
C ARG A 201 10.95 -1.46 65.59
N ARG A 202 11.21 -0.73 66.61
CA ARG A 202 12.19 -1.12 67.63
C ARG A 202 11.59 -2.25 68.47
N ALA A 203 12.36 -3.27 68.77
CA ALA A 203 12.07 -4.23 69.80
C ALA A 203 13.26 -4.20 70.78
N GLU A 204 12.94 -3.93 72.01
CA GLU A 204 13.76 -4.19 73.16
C GLU A 204 13.62 -5.67 73.60
N ALA A 205 14.65 -6.17 74.11
CA ALA A 205 15.01 -7.25 75.01
C ALA A 205 15.92 -8.29 74.35
#